data_aa03eaf25cc7fc68b6d03b4a6046c04b
#
_entry.id   aa03eaf25cc7fc68b6d03b4a6046c04b
#
_cell.length_a   1.000
_cell.length_b   1.000
_cell.length_c   1.000
_cell.angle_alpha   90.00
_cell.angle_beta   90.00
_cell.angle_gamma   90.00
#
_symmetry.space_group_name_H-M   'P 1'
#
loop_
_entity.id
_entity.type
_entity.pdbx_description
1 polymer ?
#
loop_
_entity_poly.entity_id
_entity_poly.type
_entity_poly.pdbx_seq_one_letter_code
_entity_poly.pdbx_strand_id
1 'polypeptide(L)'
;IIGVPGDDFIENFLDHTDLNEVRLAKEFIKFNERCFVRLLGDMRAYNYVVEMTPDFEQNQYRVRAIDFDQQSYEGRRSFYLPQFFKNNLPVVNLCTRLINPETSSQYQREERTLIKRRFNFSPTRIKKLRSCMCEDRISSDEKVRRLSNELGNLHKDSRFLKCETMGDISFLN
;
A
#
# COMPACT_ATOMS: atom_id res chain seq x y z
N ILE A 1 -12.49 -12.67 -14.14
CA ILE A 1 -11.46 -11.80 -13.55
C ILE A 1 -10.16 -12.11 -14.26
N ILE A 2 -9.57 -11.12 -14.88
CA ILE A 2 -8.26 -11.22 -15.54
C ILE A 2 -7.28 -10.43 -14.67
N GLY A 3 -6.23 -11.09 -14.18
CA GLY A 3 -5.12 -10.45 -13.48
C GLY A 3 -3.94 -10.28 -14.45
N VAL A 4 -3.48 -9.05 -14.63
CA VAL A 4 -2.33 -8.70 -15.45
C VAL A 4 -1.20 -8.22 -14.55
N PRO A 5 0.05 -8.70 -14.70
CA PRO A 5 1.20 -8.10 -14.00
C PRO A 5 1.24 -6.59 -14.20
N GLY A 6 1.63 -5.84 -13.16
CA GLY A 6 1.53 -4.39 -13.20
C GLY A 6 2.45 -3.75 -14.25
N ASP A 7 3.63 -4.32 -14.51
CA ASP A 7 4.53 -3.91 -15.58
C ASP A 7 3.91 -4.13 -16.96
N ASP A 8 3.40 -5.33 -17.23
CA ASP A 8 2.68 -5.63 -18.48
C ASP A 8 1.46 -4.72 -18.63
N PHE A 9 0.75 -4.43 -17.54
CA PHE A 9 -0.39 -3.53 -17.58
C PHE A 9 0.02 -2.11 -17.97
N ILE A 10 1.10 -1.60 -17.40
CA ILE A 10 1.61 -0.27 -17.70
C ILE A 10 2.08 -0.16 -19.15
N GLU A 11 2.76 -1.20 -19.66
CA GLU A 11 3.31 -1.19 -21.00
C GLU A 11 2.24 -1.36 -22.09
N ASN A 12 1.22 -2.19 -21.85
CA ASN A 12 0.31 -2.64 -22.90
C ASN A 12 -1.14 -2.15 -22.76
N PHE A 13 -1.56 -1.70 -21.59
CA PHE A 13 -2.97 -1.35 -21.33
C PHE A 13 -3.19 0.11 -20.90
N LEU A 14 -2.16 0.81 -20.46
CA LEU A 14 -2.34 2.15 -19.90
C LEU A 14 -2.85 3.16 -20.94
N ASP A 15 -2.46 3.00 -22.21
CA ASP A 15 -2.85 3.88 -23.32
C ASP A 15 -4.08 3.38 -24.11
N HIS A 16 -4.78 2.34 -23.61
CA HIS A 16 -5.95 1.82 -24.28
C HIS A 16 -7.14 2.77 -24.14
N THR A 17 -7.88 2.97 -25.26
CA THR A 17 -9.06 3.86 -25.34
C THR A 17 -10.20 3.46 -24.41
N ASP A 18 -10.32 2.16 -24.09
CA ASP A 18 -11.37 1.62 -23.21
C ASP A 18 -11.00 1.64 -21.72
N LEU A 19 -9.82 2.17 -21.39
CA LEU A 19 -9.38 2.29 -20.02
C LEU A 19 -10.13 3.40 -19.28
N ASN A 20 -10.79 3.08 -18.18
CA ASN A 20 -11.28 4.10 -17.28
C ASN A 20 -10.16 4.61 -16.36
N GLU A 21 -9.43 5.62 -16.85
CA GLU A 21 -8.27 6.21 -16.18
C GLU A 21 -8.59 6.69 -14.77
N VAL A 22 -9.76 7.29 -14.54
CA VAL A 22 -10.17 7.81 -13.22
C VAL A 22 -10.34 6.68 -12.21
N ARG A 23 -10.98 5.57 -12.62
CA ARG A 23 -11.13 4.39 -11.75
C ARG A 23 -9.79 3.74 -11.43
N LEU A 24 -8.90 3.66 -12.42
CA LEU A 24 -7.54 3.14 -12.21
C LEU A 24 -6.76 4.04 -11.25
N ALA A 25 -6.76 5.35 -11.46
CA ALA A 25 -6.09 6.32 -10.59
C ALA A 25 -6.60 6.23 -9.13
N LYS A 26 -7.93 6.18 -8.95
CA LYS A 26 -8.54 5.96 -7.63
C LYS A 26 -8.06 4.67 -6.97
N GLU A 27 -8.03 3.57 -7.72
CA GLU A 27 -7.59 2.28 -7.17
C GLU A 27 -6.09 2.29 -6.83
N PHE A 28 -5.25 2.94 -7.64
CA PHE A 28 -3.83 3.05 -7.36
C PHE A 28 -3.55 3.89 -6.11
N ILE A 29 -4.28 4.99 -5.87
CA ILE A 29 -4.20 5.75 -4.63
C ILE A 29 -4.59 4.88 -3.42
N LYS A 30 -5.66 4.09 -3.54
CA LYS A 30 -6.06 3.14 -2.50
C LYS A 30 -5.03 2.03 -2.30
N PHE A 31 -4.39 1.57 -3.36
CA PHE A 31 -3.30 0.59 -3.28
C PHE A 31 -2.09 1.16 -2.53
N ASN A 32 -1.66 2.39 -2.82
CA ASN A 32 -0.60 3.06 -2.06
C ASN A 32 -0.92 3.09 -0.56
N GLU A 33 -2.15 3.44 -0.20
CA GLU A 33 -2.58 3.48 1.19
C GLU A 33 -2.58 2.08 1.84
N ARG A 34 -3.02 1.05 1.11
CA ARG A 34 -2.95 -0.35 1.60
C ARG A 34 -1.52 -0.80 1.87
N CYS A 35 -0.60 -0.47 0.98
CA CYS A 35 0.82 -0.78 1.14
C CYS A 35 1.41 -0.05 2.33
N PHE A 36 1.14 1.24 2.44
CA PHE A 36 1.65 2.07 3.53
C PHE A 36 1.17 1.59 4.90
N VAL A 37 -0.14 1.44 5.09
CA VAL A 37 -0.71 1.01 6.39
C VAL A 37 -0.24 -0.38 6.80
N ARG A 38 -0.01 -1.26 5.84
CA ARG A 38 0.43 -2.64 6.10
C ARG A 38 1.95 -2.82 6.05
N LEU A 39 2.70 -1.76 5.81
CA LEU A 39 4.14 -1.77 5.58
C LEU A 39 4.56 -2.81 4.54
N LEU A 40 3.82 -2.88 3.41
CA LEU A 40 4.19 -3.70 2.27
C LEU A 40 5.26 -2.99 1.46
N GLY A 41 6.48 -3.49 1.52
CA GLY A 41 7.62 -2.90 0.83
C GLY A 41 7.79 -3.39 -0.60
N ASP A 42 8.64 -2.69 -1.35
CA ASP A 42 9.08 -3.04 -2.72
C ASP A 42 7.96 -3.26 -3.74
N MET A 43 6.87 -2.49 -3.65
CA MET A 43 5.74 -2.60 -4.58
C MET A 43 6.04 -1.93 -5.93
N ARG A 44 7.06 -2.44 -6.62
CA ARG A 44 7.34 -2.14 -8.03
C ARG A 44 6.29 -2.77 -8.93
N ALA A 45 6.22 -2.35 -10.18
CA ALA A 45 5.14 -2.78 -11.08
C ALA A 45 5.03 -4.31 -11.24
N TYR A 46 6.12 -5.04 -11.21
CA TYR A 46 6.14 -6.50 -11.29
C TYR A 46 5.79 -7.23 -9.97
N ASN A 47 5.69 -6.52 -8.84
CA ASN A 47 5.33 -7.10 -7.53
C ASN A 47 3.84 -6.96 -7.19
N TYR A 48 3.02 -6.55 -8.15
CA TYR A 48 1.56 -6.55 -8.03
C TYR A 48 0.89 -6.92 -9.35
N VAL A 49 -0.38 -7.26 -9.27
CA VAL A 49 -1.25 -7.50 -10.42
C VAL A 49 -2.39 -6.50 -10.43
N VAL A 50 -2.83 -6.14 -11.63
CA VAL A 50 -4.05 -5.36 -11.86
C VAL A 50 -5.15 -6.32 -12.29
N GLU A 51 -6.13 -6.54 -11.43
CA GLU A 51 -7.33 -7.32 -11.75
C GLU A 51 -8.34 -6.42 -12.44
N MET A 52 -8.83 -6.89 -13.58
CA MET A 52 -9.91 -6.24 -14.32
C MET A 52 -11.17 -7.11 -14.23
N THR A 53 -12.25 -6.53 -13.75
CA THR A 53 -13.55 -7.18 -13.67
C THR A 53 -14.54 -6.39 -14.51
N PRO A 54 -15.14 -6.98 -15.54
CA PRO A 54 -16.21 -6.33 -16.31
C PRO A 54 -17.39 -5.99 -15.38
N ASP A 55 -17.90 -4.79 -15.52
CA ASP A 55 -19.11 -4.30 -14.86
C ASP A 55 -19.95 -3.59 -15.92
N PHE A 56 -21.23 -3.84 -16.01
CA PHE A 56 -22.23 -3.50 -17.03
C PHE A 56 -21.79 -2.55 -18.17
N GLU A 57 -21.16 -1.45 -17.89
CA GLU A 57 -20.72 -0.46 -18.88
C GLU A 57 -19.21 -0.20 -18.88
N GLN A 58 -18.48 -0.64 -17.82
CA GLN A 58 -17.08 -0.27 -17.62
C GLN A 58 -16.33 -1.33 -16.80
N ASN A 59 -15.01 -1.33 -16.91
CA ASN A 59 -14.17 -2.18 -16.09
C ASN A 59 -13.97 -1.63 -14.67
N GLN A 60 -14.01 -2.53 -13.69
CA GLN A 60 -13.53 -2.28 -12.34
C GLN A 60 -12.06 -2.75 -12.23
N TYR A 61 -11.26 -1.99 -11.53
CA TYR A 61 -9.84 -2.29 -11.32
C TYR A 61 -9.58 -2.59 -9.85
N ARG A 62 -8.75 -3.63 -9.61
CA ARG A 62 -8.23 -3.94 -8.30
C ARG A 62 -6.75 -4.25 -8.38
N VAL A 63 -5.92 -3.46 -7.71
CA VAL A 63 -4.47 -3.71 -7.62
C VAL A 63 -4.19 -4.60 -6.42
N ARG A 64 -3.48 -5.72 -6.62
CA ARG A 64 -3.12 -6.67 -5.56
C ARG A 64 -1.62 -6.92 -5.54
N ALA A 65 -1.02 -6.74 -4.38
CA ALA A 65 0.33 -7.21 -4.12
C ALA A 65 0.41 -8.74 -4.26
N ILE A 66 1.47 -9.24 -4.87
CA ILE A 66 1.77 -10.66 -5.03
C ILE A 66 3.09 -11.06 -4.37
N ASP A 67 3.94 -10.11 -4.04
CA ASP A 67 5.18 -10.31 -3.34
C ASP A 67 5.12 -9.66 -1.95
N PHE A 68 5.46 -10.41 -0.90
CA PHE A 68 5.37 -10.00 0.50
C PHE A 68 6.68 -10.18 1.26
N ASP A 69 7.77 -10.53 0.59
CA ASP A 69 9.06 -10.81 1.22
C ASP A 69 9.67 -9.57 1.91
N GLN A 70 9.31 -8.38 1.45
CA GLN A 70 9.76 -7.10 1.99
C GLN A 70 8.74 -6.44 2.94
N GLN A 71 7.76 -7.19 3.42
CA GLN A 71 6.79 -6.67 4.39
C GLN A 71 7.47 -6.39 5.73
N SER A 72 7.30 -5.15 6.23
CA SER A 72 7.81 -4.73 7.55
C SER A 72 9.32 -4.98 7.74
N TYR A 73 10.11 -4.82 6.68
CA TYR A 73 11.55 -5.12 6.71
C TYR A 73 12.45 -3.87 6.64
N GLU A 74 12.10 -2.88 5.82
CA GLU A 74 12.96 -1.72 5.54
C GLU A 74 12.71 -0.56 6.52
N GLY A 75 13.77 0.17 6.86
CA GLY A 75 13.72 1.31 7.79
C GLY A 75 13.27 2.63 7.16
N ARG A 76 12.94 2.69 5.88
CA ARG A 76 12.54 3.91 5.17
C ARG A 76 11.05 3.87 4.85
N ARG A 77 10.32 4.89 5.27
CA ARG A 77 8.89 5.04 4.95
C ARG A 77 8.60 5.03 3.44
N SER A 78 9.43 5.68 2.62
CA SER A 78 9.25 5.75 1.17
C SER A 78 9.25 4.37 0.50
N PHE A 79 9.87 3.37 1.11
CA PHE A 79 9.90 2.00 0.60
C PHE A 79 8.53 1.29 0.64
N TYR A 80 7.61 1.79 1.45
CA TYR A 80 6.25 1.28 1.60
C TYR A 80 5.22 2.07 0.78
N LEU A 81 5.70 2.94 -0.09
CA LEU A 81 4.85 3.80 -0.92
C LEU A 81 5.14 3.52 -2.40
N PRO A 82 4.30 2.73 -3.08
CA PRO A 82 4.44 2.37 -4.50
C PRO A 82 4.73 3.56 -5.42
N GLN A 83 4.21 4.73 -5.10
CA GLN A 83 4.41 5.97 -5.88
C GLN A 83 5.87 6.42 -6.01
N PHE A 84 6.77 5.96 -5.15
CA PHE A 84 8.19 6.34 -5.21
C PHE A 84 9.04 5.39 -6.07
N PHE A 85 8.48 4.31 -6.57
CA PHE A 85 9.20 3.43 -7.48
C PHE A 85 9.06 3.89 -8.93
N LYS A 86 10.20 4.00 -9.61
CA LYS A 86 10.29 4.51 -11.00
C LYS A 86 9.37 3.76 -11.97
N ASN A 87 9.22 2.44 -11.78
CA ASN A 87 8.38 1.59 -12.62
C ASN A 87 6.89 1.99 -12.57
N ASN A 88 6.44 2.64 -11.49
CA ASN A 88 5.06 3.07 -11.30
C ASN A 88 4.79 4.50 -11.80
N LEU A 89 5.83 5.20 -12.28
CA LEU A 89 5.72 6.61 -12.67
C LEU A 89 4.58 6.91 -13.66
N PRO A 90 4.32 6.08 -14.69
CA PRO A 90 3.21 6.33 -15.62
C PRO A 90 1.84 6.41 -14.89
N VAL A 91 1.58 5.48 -13.98
CA VAL A 91 0.32 5.48 -13.19
C VAL A 91 0.30 6.61 -12.17
N VAL A 92 1.44 6.96 -11.58
CA VAL A 92 1.56 8.12 -10.67
C VAL A 92 1.25 9.42 -11.41
N ASN A 93 1.78 9.60 -12.62
CA ASN A 93 1.47 10.76 -13.47
C ASN A 93 -0.02 10.84 -13.81
N LEU A 94 -0.65 9.69 -14.09
CA LEU A 94 -2.09 9.59 -14.28
C LEU A 94 -2.86 10.08 -13.05
N CYS A 95 -2.49 9.61 -11.86
CA CYS A 95 -3.10 10.05 -10.60
C CYS A 95 -2.97 11.56 -10.39
N THR A 96 -1.78 12.11 -10.62
CA THR A 96 -1.49 13.54 -10.44
C THR A 96 -2.27 14.41 -11.44
N ARG A 97 -2.47 13.92 -12.66
CA ARG A 97 -3.23 14.61 -13.70
C ARG A 97 -4.74 14.64 -13.41
N LEU A 98 -5.28 13.55 -12.89
CA LEU A 98 -6.75 13.35 -12.82
C LEU A 98 -7.34 13.60 -11.43
N ILE A 99 -6.56 13.49 -10.38
CA ILE A 99 -7.07 13.50 -9.00
C ILE A 99 -6.43 14.65 -8.22
N ASN A 100 -7.25 15.54 -7.72
CA ASN A 100 -6.79 16.63 -6.86
C ASN A 100 -6.42 16.13 -5.45
N PRO A 101 -5.63 16.90 -4.67
CA PRO A 101 -5.15 16.48 -3.34
C PRO A 101 -6.27 16.18 -2.33
N GLU A 102 -7.40 16.89 -2.39
CA GLU A 102 -8.54 16.69 -1.49
C GLU A 102 -9.21 15.35 -1.76
N THR A 103 -9.48 15.04 -3.03
CA THR A 103 -10.05 13.77 -3.47
C THR A 103 -9.09 12.60 -3.17
N SER A 104 -7.79 12.80 -3.39
CA SER A 104 -6.77 11.80 -3.02
C SER A 104 -6.83 11.50 -1.52
N SER A 105 -6.86 12.52 -0.67
CA SER A 105 -6.98 12.38 0.78
C SER A 105 -8.28 11.68 1.20
N GLN A 106 -9.38 11.91 0.47
CA GLN A 106 -10.64 11.19 0.69
C GLN A 106 -10.48 9.70 0.42
N TYR A 107 -9.88 9.31 -0.73
CA TYR A 107 -9.68 7.90 -1.08
C TYR A 107 -8.77 7.17 -0.09
N GLN A 108 -7.74 7.85 0.41
CA GLN A 108 -6.89 7.31 1.48
C GLN A 108 -7.68 7.06 2.77
N ARG A 109 -8.50 8.01 3.21
CA ARG A 109 -9.36 7.85 4.40
C ARG A 109 -10.39 6.73 4.25
N GLU A 110 -10.99 6.60 3.07
CA GLU A 110 -11.90 5.48 2.75
C GLU A 110 -11.19 4.12 2.91
N GLU A 111 -9.98 3.99 2.35
CA GLU A 111 -9.23 2.74 2.42
C GLU A 111 -8.79 2.41 3.84
N ARG A 112 -8.30 3.38 4.62
CA ARG A 112 -8.00 3.21 6.06
C ARG A 112 -9.22 2.72 6.84
N THR A 113 -10.38 3.29 6.56
CA THR A 113 -11.63 2.88 7.20
C THR A 113 -11.99 1.42 6.89
N LEU A 114 -11.80 0.99 5.63
CA LEU A 114 -12.02 -0.39 5.22
C LEU A 114 -11.04 -1.35 5.90
N ILE A 115 -9.76 -0.98 5.97
CA ILE A 115 -8.73 -1.76 6.66
C ILE A 115 -9.11 -1.91 8.14
N LYS A 116 -9.43 -0.82 8.82
CA LYS A 116 -9.86 -0.83 10.22
C LYS A 116 -11.07 -1.73 10.47
N ARG A 117 -12.08 -1.68 9.60
CA ARG A 117 -13.23 -2.57 9.69
C ARG A 117 -12.82 -4.05 9.58
N ARG A 118 -11.94 -4.40 8.63
CA ARG A 118 -11.44 -5.77 8.45
C ARG A 118 -10.68 -6.28 9.67
N PHE A 119 -9.86 -5.43 10.30
CA PHE A 119 -9.19 -5.76 11.55
C PHE A 119 -10.20 -6.10 12.67
N ASN A 120 -11.27 -5.32 12.78
CA ASN A 120 -12.30 -5.54 13.80
C ASN A 120 -13.13 -6.82 13.58
N PHE A 121 -13.21 -7.32 12.34
CA PHE A 121 -13.95 -8.57 12.04
C PHE A 121 -13.24 -9.86 12.49
N SER A 122 -11.93 -9.82 12.72
CA SER A 122 -11.16 -11.02 13.06
C SER A 122 -10.16 -10.78 14.19
N PRO A 123 -10.62 -10.36 15.39
CA PRO A 123 -9.72 -9.93 16.47
C PRO A 123 -8.75 -11.02 16.92
N THR A 124 -9.19 -12.27 16.95
CA THR A 124 -8.35 -13.42 17.35
C THR A 124 -7.20 -13.66 16.36
N ARG A 125 -7.49 -13.57 15.04
CA ARG A 125 -6.46 -13.72 14.00
C ARG A 125 -5.46 -12.56 14.05
N ILE A 126 -5.95 -11.34 14.23
CA ILE A 126 -5.12 -10.15 14.36
C ILE A 126 -4.22 -10.24 15.59
N LYS A 127 -4.75 -10.71 16.73
CA LYS A 127 -3.94 -10.90 17.94
C LYS A 127 -2.82 -11.92 17.73
N LYS A 128 -3.09 -13.05 17.06
CA LYS A 128 -2.08 -14.06 16.72
C LYS A 128 -1.02 -13.49 15.77
N LEU A 129 -1.45 -12.80 14.71
CA LEU A 129 -0.55 -12.16 13.76
C LEU A 129 0.36 -11.15 14.47
N ARG A 130 -0.19 -10.31 15.32
CA ARG A 130 0.57 -9.35 16.13
C ARG A 130 1.64 -10.04 16.96
N SER A 131 1.26 -11.10 17.71
CA SER A 131 2.22 -11.86 18.52
C SER A 131 3.41 -12.33 17.68
N CYS A 132 3.14 -13.00 16.55
CA CYS A 132 4.20 -13.48 15.67
C CYS A 132 5.09 -12.34 15.13
N MET A 133 4.48 -11.24 14.68
CA MET A 133 5.24 -10.11 14.10
C MET A 133 6.06 -9.34 15.14
N CYS A 134 5.61 -9.29 16.41
CA CYS A 134 6.37 -8.65 17.49
C CYS A 134 7.51 -9.54 18.01
N GLU A 135 7.42 -10.86 17.84
CA GLU A 135 8.50 -11.81 18.16
C GLU A 135 9.56 -11.88 17.06
N ASP A 136 9.20 -11.47 15.83
CA ASP A 136 10.08 -11.50 14.68
C ASP A 136 11.11 -10.35 14.70
N ARG A 137 12.39 -10.69 14.65
CA ARG A 137 13.51 -9.75 14.66
C ARG A 137 14.34 -9.81 13.38
N ILE A 138 13.72 -10.03 12.24
CA ILE A 138 14.39 -10.09 10.93
C ILE A 138 15.08 -8.75 10.61
N SER A 139 14.46 -7.63 10.98
CA SER A 139 15.00 -6.28 10.74
C SER A 139 16.00 -5.88 11.82
N SER A 140 17.04 -5.13 11.42
CA SER A 140 18.00 -4.58 12.36
C SER A 140 17.40 -3.48 13.23
N ASP A 141 17.93 -3.30 14.44
CA ASP A 141 17.50 -2.24 15.37
C ASP A 141 17.66 -0.83 14.76
N GLU A 142 18.62 -0.63 13.86
CA GLU A 142 18.80 0.62 13.14
C GLU A 142 17.61 0.93 12.22
N LYS A 143 17.15 -0.09 11.45
CA LYS A 143 15.97 0.05 10.59
C LYS A 143 14.70 0.31 11.39
N VAL A 144 14.52 -0.40 12.51
CA VAL A 144 13.38 -0.20 13.42
C VAL A 144 13.37 1.24 13.94
N ARG A 145 14.49 1.72 14.50
CA ARG A 145 14.62 3.10 15.02
C ARG A 145 14.38 4.15 13.95
N ARG A 146 14.92 3.94 12.75
CA ARG A 146 14.73 4.87 11.64
C ARG A 146 13.27 4.98 11.25
N LEU A 147 12.58 3.86 11.02
CA LEU A 147 11.17 3.85 10.63
C LEU A 147 10.28 4.43 11.75
N SER A 148 10.56 4.09 13.01
CA SER A 148 9.88 4.65 14.18
C SER A 148 9.96 6.18 14.22
N ASN A 149 11.14 6.73 13.96
CA ASN A 149 11.32 8.19 13.92
C ASN A 149 10.56 8.82 12.74
N GLU A 150 10.65 8.23 11.53
CA GLU A 150 9.96 8.75 10.34
C GLU A 150 8.43 8.74 10.52
N LEU A 151 7.86 7.66 11.08
CA LEU A 151 6.42 7.54 11.31
C LEU A 151 5.96 8.35 12.52
N GLY A 152 6.75 8.40 13.59
CA GLY A 152 6.46 9.23 14.75
C GLY A 152 6.36 10.71 14.39
N ASN A 153 7.26 11.19 13.55
CA ASN A 153 7.22 12.56 13.04
C ASN A 153 6.02 12.79 12.10
N LEU A 154 5.72 11.83 11.22
CA LEU A 154 4.60 11.93 10.28
C LEU A 154 3.25 12.01 11.00
N HIS A 155 3.03 11.11 11.97
CA HIS A 155 1.76 11.01 12.71
C HIS A 155 1.71 11.93 13.93
N LYS A 156 2.82 12.60 14.27
CA LYS A 156 2.99 13.37 15.51
C LYS A 156 2.65 12.53 16.76
N ASP A 157 3.08 11.29 16.77
CA ASP A 157 2.76 10.29 17.78
C ASP A 157 4.03 9.68 18.37
N SER A 158 4.33 10.05 19.62
CA SER A 158 5.52 9.59 20.35
C SER A 158 5.51 8.09 20.68
N ARG A 159 4.37 7.40 20.54
CA ARG A 159 4.29 5.96 20.80
C ARG A 159 5.18 5.17 19.83
N PHE A 160 5.36 5.66 18.60
CA PHE A 160 6.29 5.05 17.66
C PHE A 160 7.71 4.94 18.19
N LEU A 161 8.19 5.93 18.96
CA LEU A 161 9.53 5.94 19.52
C LEU A 161 9.78 4.84 20.59
N LYS A 162 8.71 4.19 21.05
CA LYS A 162 8.75 3.09 22.01
C LYS A 162 8.69 1.72 21.34
N CYS A 163 8.58 1.66 20.00
CA CYS A 163 8.55 0.41 19.26
C CYS A 163 9.94 -0.23 19.25
N GLU A 164 10.02 -1.51 19.59
CA GLU A 164 11.25 -2.29 19.63
C GLU A 164 11.38 -3.22 18.40
N THR A 165 10.27 -3.50 17.73
CA THR A 165 10.20 -4.39 16.56
C THR A 165 9.43 -3.75 15.40
N MET A 166 9.63 -4.28 14.21
CA MET A 166 8.81 -3.89 13.05
C MET A 166 7.34 -4.28 13.23
N GLY A 167 7.07 -5.34 13.98
CA GLY A 167 5.72 -5.73 14.36
C GLY A 167 5.02 -4.65 15.20
N ASP A 168 5.70 -4.09 16.20
CA ASP A 168 5.15 -2.99 17.01
C ASP A 168 4.78 -1.79 16.12
N ILE A 169 5.68 -1.41 15.21
CA ILE A 169 5.47 -0.30 14.28
C ILE A 169 4.26 -0.58 13.37
N SER A 170 4.19 -1.78 12.80
CA SER A 170 3.12 -2.16 11.87
C SER A 170 1.73 -2.11 12.48
N PHE A 171 1.60 -2.46 13.75
CA PHE A 171 0.32 -2.41 14.47
C PHE A 171 -0.04 -1.03 15.05
N LEU A 172 0.91 -0.11 15.04
CA LEU A 172 0.68 1.27 15.45
C LEU A 172 0.37 2.18 14.24
N ASN A 173 0.94 1.84 13.07
CA ASN A 173 0.75 2.58 11.82
C ASN A 173 -0.66 2.39 11.23
#